data_a192ca0a348f9d41a79ac975d4f784a4
#
_entry.id   a192ca0a348f9d41a79ac975d4f784a4
#
_cell.length_a   1.000
_cell.length_b   1.000
_cell.length_c   1.000
_cell.angle_alpha   90.00
_cell.angle_beta   90.00
_cell.angle_gamma   90.00
#
_symmetry.space_group_name_H-M   'P 1'
#
loop_
_entity.id
_entity.type
_entity.pdbx_description
1 polymer ?
#
loop_
_entity_poly.entity_id
_entity_poly.type
_entity_poly.pdbx_seq_one_letter_code
_entity_poly.pdbx_strand_id
1 'polypeptide(L)'
;MTTARRPVVTHTFHGARFEDGGVDIDTLPDLIRYKALLIDVAKELWRRNHIDRKNLPKNFEDSLNLKFFEVQHNCATIPLEREVSASDRENLFPDDELDDAVLLVADTIDAAGHDRPLPEAFPKHLLAQLQDYGKCLREDEWIEHRMSRRPTPVRYDSRVRHRLTRWVENTYEDAVDVIGEVTMARISKPRLALQLVDGREVEAPFPVADEETITTALKNHAELRLQVVGRGQFAVDGTLQRILTVEMTRILPGGQVPFVVEAKPIWEEFAESLADVPEVELAKLPHDGAERLDAYIYGSTESRP
;
A
#
# COMPACT_ATOMS: atom_id res chain seq x y z
N MET A 1 -0.17 -10.23 -32.22
CA MET A 1 -1.08 -9.42 -31.38
C MET A 1 -0.41 -8.06 -31.19
N THR A 2 -1.01 -6.98 -31.63
CA THR A 2 -0.40 -5.63 -31.53
C THR A 2 -0.70 -5.08 -30.14
N THR A 3 0.29 -5.11 -29.27
CA THR A 3 0.22 -4.44 -27.95
C THR A 3 0.30 -2.94 -28.19
N ALA A 4 -0.62 -2.17 -27.64
CA ALA A 4 -0.52 -0.72 -27.66
C ALA A 4 0.27 -0.25 -26.44
N ARG A 5 1.04 0.82 -26.61
CA ARG A 5 1.79 1.47 -25.53
C ARG A 5 1.03 2.71 -25.10
N ARG A 6 0.98 2.91 -23.79
CA ARG A 6 0.38 4.11 -23.19
C ARG A 6 1.41 4.76 -22.29
N PRO A 7 1.78 6.03 -22.54
CA PRO A 7 2.65 6.76 -21.63
C PRO A 7 1.90 7.02 -20.32
N VAL A 8 2.58 6.77 -19.21
CA VAL A 8 2.06 6.95 -17.85
C VAL A 8 2.65 8.22 -17.26
N VAL A 9 3.97 8.32 -17.27
CA VAL A 9 4.72 9.49 -16.82
C VAL A 9 5.99 9.64 -17.64
N THR A 10 6.36 10.85 -17.93
CA THR A 10 7.61 11.18 -18.62
C THR A 10 8.55 11.87 -17.65
N HIS A 11 9.76 11.33 -17.49
CA HIS A 11 10.83 11.93 -16.72
C HIS A 11 11.75 12.69 -17.67
N THR A 12 11.98 13.96 -17.39
CA THR A 12 13.00 14.75 -18.07
C THR A 12 14.06 15.16 -17.05
N PHE A 13 15.28 14.72 -17.27
CA PHE A 13 16.42 15.07 -16.42
C PHE A 13 17.04 16.39 -16.91
N HIS A 14 17.34 17.27 -15.98
CA HIS A 14 17.90 18.59 -16.22
C HIS A 14 19.16 18.80 -15.40
N GLY A 15 20.10 19.57 -15.95
CA GLY A 15 21.39 19.89 -15.36
C GLY A 15 22.52 19.67 -16.37
N ALA A 16 23.71 20.17 -16.08
CA ALA A 16 24.83 20.17 -17.02
C ALA A 16 25.20 18.76 -17.54
N ARG A 17 25.00 17.72 -16.72
CA ARG A 17 25.27 16.31 -17.09
C ARG A 17 24.33 15.78 -18.17
N PHE A 18 23.19 16.43 -18.41
CA PHE A 18 22.13 15.97 -19.30
C PHE A 18 21.94 16.86 -20.53
N GLU A 19 22.80 17.90 -20.73
CA GLU A 19 22.69 18.86 -21.83
C GLU A 19 22.90 18.25 -23.21
N ASP A 20 23.67 17.17 -23.30
CA ASP A 20 23.90 16.41 -24.52
C ASP A 20 22.73 15.48 -24.89
N GLY A 21 21.67 15.42 -24.05
CA GLY A 21 20.52 14.54 -24.20
C GLY A 21 20.78 13.11 -23.78
N GLY A 22 21.96 12.81 -23.27
CA GLY A 22 22.29 11.50 -22.68
C GLY A 22 21.70 11.34 -21.28
N VAL A 23 21.37 10.12 -20.92
CA VAL A 23 20.99 9.75 -19.56
C VAL A 23 22.12 8.90 -18.96
N ASP A 24 22.72 9.41 -17.91
CA ASP A 24 23.78 8.72 -17.21
C ASP A 24 23.22 7.44 -16.55
N ILE A 25 23.93 6.33 -16.73
CA ILE A 25 23.54 5.02 -16.18
C ILE A 25 23.38 5.09 -14.66
N ASP A 26 24.13 5.93 -13.98
CA ASP A 26 24.02 6.13 -12.53
C ASP A 26 22.66 6.69 -12.09
N THR A 27 21.83 7.19 -13.02
CA THR A 27 20.47 7.66 -12.71
C THR A 27 19.41 6.57 -12.83
N LEU A 28 19.70 5.44 -13.46
CA LEU A 28 18.75 4.33 -13.61
C LEU A 28 18.22 3.77 -12.27
N PRO A 29 19.00 3.71 -11.18
CA PRO A 29 18.48 3.33 -9.88
C PRO A 29 17.30 4.19 -9.41
N ASP A 30 17.23 5.46 -9.79
CA ASP A 30 16.12 6.33 -9.41
C ASP A 30 14.84 5.98 -10.17
N LEU A 31 14.92 5.53 -11.42
CA LEU A 31 13.75 5.00 -12.14
C LEU A 31 13.23 3.72 -11.50
N ILE A 32 14.12 2.85 -11.01
CA ILE A 32 13.75 1.62 -10.30
C ILE A 32 13.04 1.96 -8.99
N ARG A 33 13.56 2.93 -8.22
CA ARG A 33 12.97 3.40 -6.97
C ARG A 33 11.60 4.04 -7.20
N TYR A 34 11.49 4.86 -8.25
CA TYR A 34 10.21 5.47 -8.62
C TYR A 34 9.15 4.42 -8.98
N LYS A 35 9.52 3.41 -9.79
CA LYS A 35 8.63 2.29 -10.10
C LYS A 35 8.19 1.56 -8.84
N ALA A 36 9.11 1.25 -7.93
CA ALA A 36 8.79 0.56 -6.68
C ALA A 36 7.80 1.37 -5.83
N LEU A 37 8.05 2.68 -5.69
CA LEU A 37 7.14 3.59 -4.99
C LEU A 37 5.74 3.59 -5.61
N LEU A 38 5.63 3.68 -6.94
CA LEU A 38 4.32 3.67 -7.61
C LEU A 38 3.56 2.36 -7.35
N ILE A 39 4.24 1.22 -7.40
CA ILE A 39 3.65 -0.09 -7.11
C ILE A 39 3.11 -0.12 -5.67
N ASP A 40 3.87 0.35 -4.70
CA ASP A 40 3.47 0.31 -3.31
C ASP A 40 2.33 1.30 -3.02
N VAL A 41 2.34 2.50 -3.62
CA VAL A 41 1.21 3.44 -3.54
C VAL A 41 -0.04 2.85 -4.19
N ALA A 42 0.08 2.22 -5.37
CA ALA A 42 -1.06 1.58 -6.04
C ALA A 42 -1.67 0.45 -5.20
N LYS A 43 -0.83 -0.36 -4.52
CA LYS A 43 -1.31 -1.39 -3.56
C LYS A 43 -2.12 -0.79 -2.43
N GLU A 44 -1.67 0.33 -1.87
CA GLU A 44 -2.39 1.01 -0.78
C GLU A 44 -3.71 1.62 -1.26
N LEU A 45 -3.73 2.23 -2.46
CA LEU A 45 -4.96 2.73 -3.06
C LEU A 45 -5.94 1.59 -3.34
N TRP A 46 -5.46 0.47 -3.88
CA TRP A 46 -6.29 -0.71 -4.11
C TRP A 46 -6.91 -1.24 -2.81
N ARG A 47 -6.12 -1.37 -1.74
CA ARG A 47 -6.62 -1.84 -0.43
C ARG A 47 -7.69 -0.92 0.14
N ARG A 48 -7.55 0.39 0.00
CA ARG A 48 -8.56 1.37 0.44
C ARG A 48 -9.86 1.28 -0.34
N ASN A 49 -9.76 1.01 -1.64
CA ASN A 49 -10.93 0.91 -2.52
C ASN A 49 -11.63 -0.46 -2.41
N HIS A 50 -10.96 -1.47 -1.85
CA HIS A 50 -11.45 -2.85 -1.77
C HIS A 50 -11.36 -3.36 -0.32
N ILE A 51 -12.05 -2.70 0.60
CA ILE A 51 -12.02 -3.01 2.05
C ILE A 51 -12.42 -4.46 2.32
N ASP A 52 -13.32 -5.01 1.51
CA ASP A 52 -13.81 -6.39 1.65
C ASP A 52 -12.82 -7.46 1.17
N ARG A 53 -11.73 -7.07 0.51
CA ARG A 53 -10.75 -7.99 -0.04
C ARG A 53 -9.43 -7.92 0.73
N LYS A 54 -9.09 -9.00 1.43
CA LYS A 54 -7.82 -9.10 2.19
C LYS A 54 -6.58 -9.22 1.29
N ASN A 55 -6.71 -9.85 0.14
CA ASN A 55 -5.58 -10.17 -0.75
C ASN A 55 -5.66 -9.38 -2.05
N LEU A 56 -4.52 -8.88 -2.50
CA LEU A 56 -4.37 -8.31 -3.83
C LEU A 56 -4.67 -9.37 -4.91
N PRO A 57 -5.18 -8.95 -6.08
CA PRO A 57 -5.33 -9.87 -7.22
C PRO A 57 -4.00 -10.56 -7.56
N LYS A 58 -4.08 -11.80 -8.02
CA LYS A 58 -2.91 -12.47 -8.58
C LYS A 58 -2.38 -11.63 -9.74
N ASN A 59 -1.05 -11.46 -9.80
CA ASN A 59 -0.36 -10.67 -10.83
C ASN A 59 -0.66 -9.16 -10.79
N PHE A 60 -1.13 -8.61 -9.66
CA PHE A 60 -1.37 -7.17 -9.52
C PHE A 60 -0.12 -6.35 -9.89
N GLU A 61 1.05 -6.73 -9.38
CA GLU A 61 2.32 -6.05 -9.68
C GLU A 61 2.71 -6.18 -11.16
N ASP A 62 2.46 -7.33 -11.77
CA ASP A 62 2.75 -7.56 -13.20
C ASP A 62 1.88 -6.65 -14.08
N SER A 63 0.64 -6.37 -13.65
CA SER A 63 -0.26 -5.44 -14.34
C SER A 63 0.24 -3.99 -14.30
N LEU A 64 1.06 -3.63 -13.31
CA LEU A 64 1.64 -2.30 -13.12
C LEU A 64 3.05 -2.17 -13.76
N ASN A 65 3.41 -3.06 -14.67
CA ASN A 65 4.76 -3.08 -15.24
C ASN A 65 5.01 -1.87 -16.14
N LEU A 66 5.94 -1.01 -15.72
CA LEU A 66 6.42 0.13 -16.47
C LEU A 66 7.67 -0.23 -17.25
N LYS A 67 7.72 0.21 -18.51
CA LYS A 67 8.85 0.05 -19.41
C LYS A 67 9.22 1.39 -20.03
N PHE A 68 10.46 1.54 -20.45
CA PHE A 68 10.86 2.58 -21.39
C PHE A 68 11.47 1.91 -22.62
N PHE A 69 11.27 2.52 -23.77
CA PHE A 69 11.69 1.94 -25.05
C PHE A 69 12.75 2.79 -25.75
N GLU A 70 12.78 4.08 -25.43
CA GLU A 70 13.74 5.01 -26.01
C GLU A 70 14.04 6.16 -25.05
N VAL A 71 15.18 6.75 -25.21
CA VAL A 71 15.54 8.06 -24.64
C VAL A 71 15.38 9.08 -25.76
N GLN A 72 14.59 10.13 -25.53
CA GLN A 72 14.37 11.14 -26.55
C GLN A 72 15.60 12.02 -26.67
N HIS A 73 16.12 12.14 -27.91
CA HIS A 73 17.26 13.01 -28.20
C HIS A 73 16.90 14.47 -28.02
N ASN A 74 17.84 15.28 -27.61
CA ASN A 74 17.78 16.73 -27.31
C ASN A 74 17.39 17.13 -25.90
N CYS A 75 16.83 16.25 -25.09
CA CYS A 75 16.69 16.40 -23.65
C CYS A 75 16.69 14.99 -23.07
N ALA A 76 17.38 14.77 -21.97
CA ALA A 76 17.46 13.45 -21.29
C ALA A 76 16.07 13.02 -20.79
N THR A 77 15.18 12.67 -21.74
CA THR A 77 13.77 12.41 -21.50
C THR A 77 13.47 10.93 -21.66
N ILE A 78 12.89 10.34 -20.63
CA ILE A 78 12.50 8.93 -20.55
C ILE A 78 11.00 8.83 -20.36
N PRO A 79 10.22 8.49 -21.41
CA PRO A 79 8.83 8.12 -21.25
C PRO A 79 8.72 6.76 -20.58
N LEU A 80 8.04 6.68 -19.44
CA LEU A 80 7.65 5.42 -18.82
C LEU A 80 6.28 5.03 -19.34
N GLU A 81 6.22 3.92 -20.01
CA GLU A 81 5.05 3.44 -20.72
C GLU A 81 4.57 2.10 -20.18
N ARG A 82 3.29 1.86 -20.30
CA ARG A 82 2.64 0.59 -20.00
C ARG A 82 2.18 -0.07 -21.30
N GLU A 83 2.39 -1.37 -21.40
CA GLU A 83 1.78 -2.17 -22.45
C GLU A 83 0.33 -2.49 -22.07
N VAL A 84 -0.58 -2.13 -22.95
CA VAL A 84 -2.01 -2.38 -22.79
C VAL A 84 -2.42 -3.46 -23.81
N SER A 85 -3.03 -4.55 -23.34
CA SER A 85 -3.53 -5.60 -24.21
C SER A 85 -4.78 -5.12 -24.97
N ALA A 86 -5.10 -5.78 -26.09
CA ALA A 86 -6.32 -5.45 -26.85
C ALA A 86 -7.59 -5.70 -26.04
N SER A 87 -7.58 -6.68 -25.11
CA SER A 87 -8.66 -6.98 -24.19
C SER A 87 -8.88 -5.88 -23.14
N ASP A 88 -7.83 -5.17 -22.75
CA ASP A 88 -7.93 -4.09 -21.77
C ASP A 88 -8.51 -2.81 -22.37
N ARG A 89 -8.55 -2.71 -23.72
CA ARG A 89 -9.21 -1.58 -24.41
C ARG A 89 -10.73 -1.66 -24.39
N GLU A 90 -11.30 -2.85 -24.29
CA GLU A 90 -12.75 -3.06 -24.20
C GLU A 90 -13.25 -2.93 -22.76
N ASN A 91 -12.38 -3.16 -21.77
CA ASN A 91 -12.64 -2.82 -20.39
C ASN A 91 -12.35 -1.33 -20.21
N LEU A 92 -13.38 -0.54 -20.34
CA LEU A 92 -13.45 0.88 -19.98
C LEU A 92 -13.23 1.08 -18.47
N PHE A 93 -12.03 0.76 -17.97
CA PHE A 93 -11.62 1.21 -16.65
C PHE A 93 -11.01 2.60 -16.79
N PRO A 94 -11.79 3.65 -16.48
CA PRO A 94 -11.32 5.02 -16.63
C PRO A 94 -10.22 5.37 -15.62
N ASP A 95 -10.13 4.65 -14.50
CA ASP A 95 -9.23 4.93 -13.39
C ASP A 95 -8.51 3.65 -12.98
N ASP A 96 -7.23 3.59 -13.32
CA ASP A 96 -6.32 2.51 -12.94
C ASP A 96 -5.54 2.98 -11.71
N GLU A 97 -5.39 2.12 -10.71
CA GLU A 97 -4.63 2.40 -9.50
C GLU A 97 -3.21 2.92 -9.78
N LEU A 98 -2.62 2.54 -10.92
CA LEU A 98 -1.32 3.08 -11.35
C LEU A 98 -1.40 4.56 -11.71
N ASP A 99 -2.41 4.97 -12.46
CA ASP A 99 -2.59 6.38 -12.83
C ASP A 99 -2.87 7.23 -11.60
N ASP A 100 -3.67 6.73 -10.67
CA ASP A 100 -3.96 7.42 -9.41
C ASP A 100 -2.73 7.47 -8.51
N ALA A 101 -1.91 6.40 -8.47
CA ALA A 101 -0.64 6.40 -7.75
C ALA A 101 0.33 7.45 -8.33
N VAL A 102 0.43 7.56 -9.65
CA VAL A 102 1.27 8.57 -10.32
C VAL A 102 0.83 9.98 -9.94
N LEU A 103 -0.48 10.26 -9.97
CA LEU A 103 -1.02 11.57 -9.58
C LEU A 103 -0.76 11.87 -8.11
N LEU A 104 -1.00 10.91 -7.22
CA LEU A 104 -0.81 11.07 -5.79
C LEU A 104 0.66 11.31 -5.43
N VAL A 105 1.59 10.59 -6.06
CA VAL A 105 3.03 10.81 -5.90
C VAL A 105 3.41 12.21 -6.42
N ALA A 106 2.90 12.62 -7.58
CA ALA A 106 3.15 13.94 -8.15
C ALA A 106 2.62 15.06 -7.24
N ASP A 107 1.40 14.92 -6.70
CA ASP A 107 0.81 15.89 -5.77
C ASP A 107 1.62 15.99 -4.47
N THR A 108 2.17 14.87 -4.00
CA THR A 108 3.03 14.82 -2.81
C THR A 108 4.35 15.57 -3.07
N ILE A 109 4.98 15.34 -4.21
CA ILE A 109 6.20 16.04 -4.64
C ILE A 109 5.93 17.54 -4.78
N ASP A 110 4.81 17.92 -5.42
CA ASP A 110 4.44 19.31 -5.61
C ASP A 110 4.11 20.03 -4.29
N ALA A 111 3.41 19.35 -3.38
CA ALA A 111 3.17 19.87 -2.04
C ALA A 111 4.48 20.12 -1.30
N ALA A 112 5.44 19.17 -1.37
CA ALA A 112 6.77 19.35 -0.82
C ALA A 112 7.53 20.51 -1.48
N GLY A 113 7.44 20.63 -2.81
CA GLY A 113 8.06 21.71 -3.57
C GLY A 113 7.59 23.10 -3.13
N HIS A 114 6.33 23.24 -2.74
CA HIS A 114 5.69 24.51 -2.37
C HIS A 114 5.45 24.68 -0.86
N ASP A 115 6.03 23.82 -0.03
CA ASP A 115 5.87 23.85 1.43
C ASP A 115 4.40 23.78 1.90
N ARG A 116 3.59 23.02 1.17
CA ARG A 116 2.17 22.77 1.47
C ARG A 116 2.00 21.46 2.22
N PRO A 117 0.92 21.30 3.00
CA PRO A 117 0.60 20.02 3.63
C PRO A 117 0.56 18.88 2.61
N LEU A 118 1.04 17.71 3.02
CA LEU A 118 0.96 16.51 2.18
C LEU A 118 -0.49 16.11 1.94
N PRO A 119 -0.81 15.52 0.77
CA PRO A 119 -2.10 14.90 0.55
C PRO A 119 -2.40 13.85 1.63
N GLU A 120 -3.58 13.94 2.25
CA GLU A 120 -4.00 12.97 3.28
C GLU A 120 -4.07 11.54 2.74
N ALA A 121 -4.38 11.40 1.45
CA ALA A 121 -4.42 10.12 0.79
C ALA A 121 -3.05 9.45 0.62
N PHE A 122 -1.94 10.21 0.75
CA PHE A 122 -0.61 9.62 0.58
C PHE A 122 -0.24 8.76 1.80
N PRO A 123 0.16 7.48 1.60
CA PRO A 123 0.55 6.59 2.69
C PRO A 123 1.82 7.09 3.36
N LYS A 124 1.73 7.56 4.60
CA LYS A 124 2.85 8.21 5.29
C LYS A 124 4.08 7.33 5.42
N HIS A 125 3.89 6.02 5.59
CA HIS A 125 4.98 5.06 5.68
C HIS A 125 5.81 4.93 4.38
N LEU A 126 5.26 5.35 3.23
CA LEU A 126 5.98 5.34 1.95
C LEU A 126 6.80 6.62 1.70
N LEU A 127 6.74 7.62 2.59
CA LEU A 127 7.57 8.83 2.48
C LEU A 127 9.07 8.54 2.46
N ALA A 128 9.51 7.50 3.16
CA ALA A 128 10.91 7.06 3.16
C ALA A 128 11.39 6.66 1.75
N GLN A 129 10.52 6.08 0.93
CA GLN A 129 10.86 5.74 -0.46
C GLN A 129 11.05 6.98 -1.34
N LEU A 130 10.27 8.05 -1.10
CA LEU A 130 10.49 9.34 -1.76
C LEU A 130 11.81 9.99 -1.35
N GLN A 131 12.28 9.77 -0.13
CA GLN A 131 13.60 10.22 0.31
C GLN A 131 14.73 9.50 -0.44
N ASP A 132 14.53 8.23 -0.78
CA ASP A 132 15.50 7.43 -1.51
C ASP A 132 15.52 7.74 -3.01
N TYR A 133 14.43 8.23 -3.55
CA TYR A 133 14.32 8.70 -4.92
C TYR A 133 15.12 9.99 -5.13
N GLY A 134 15.78 10.14 -6.28
CA GLY A 134 16.58 11.31 -6.63
C GLY A 134 17.93 11.39 -5.90
N LYS A 135 18.39 10.30 -5.26
CA LYS A 135 19.73 10.26 -4.64
C LYS A 135 20.88 10.41 -5.63
N CYS A 136 20.65 10.09 -6.89
CA CYS A 136 21.64 10.22 -7.96
C CYS A 136 21.75 11.65 -8.49
N LEU A 137 20.85 12.56 -8.12
CA LEU A 137 20.87 13.96 -8.54
C LEU A 137 21.93 14.76 -7.75
N ARG A 138 22.65 15.60 -8.48
CA ARG A 138 23.53 16.61 -7.92
C ARG A 138 22.72 17.85 -7.51
N GLU A 139 23.35 18.83 -6.85
CA GLU A 139 22.66 20.00 -6.29
C GLU A 139 21.98 20.88 -7.35
N ASP A 140 22.56 20.94 -8.55
CA ASP A 140 22.07 21.71 -9.69
C ASP A 140 21.16 20.92 -10.64
N GLU A 141 20.90 19.66 -10.33
CA GLU A 141 20.11 18.76 -11.16
C GLU A 141 18.69 18.59 -10.62
N TRP A 142 17.74 18.35 -11.51
CA TRP A 142 16.37 18.03 -11.15
C TRP A 142 15.70 17.11 -12.19
N ILE A 143 14.62 16.48 -11.79
CA ILE A 143 13.75 15.69 -12.66
C ILE A 143 12.42 16.42 -12.79
N GLU A 144 11.99 16.64 -14.03
CA GLU A 144 10.63 17.08 -14.34
C GLU A 144 9.76 15.84 -14.62
N HIS A 145 8.66 15.73 -13.91
CA HIS A 145 7.64 14.71 -14.14
C HIS A 145 6.48 15.30 -14.90
N ARG A 146 6.21 14.76 -16.08
CA ARG A 146 5.07 15.16 -16.91
C ARG A 146 4.14 13.97 -17.09
N MET A 147 2.87 14.15 -16.86
CA MET A 147 1.84 13.14 -16.99
C MET A 147 0.61 13.68 -17.71
N SER A 148 -0.12 12.82 -18.45
CA SER A 148 -1.24 13.23 -19.29
C SER A 148 -2.43 13.79 -18.50
N ARG A 149 -2.66 13.29 -17.28
CA ARG A 149 -3.79 13.71 -16.42
C ARG A 149 -3.51 14.99 -15.61
N ARG A 150 -2.29 15.52 -15.68
CA ARG A 150 -1.90 16.76 -15.00
C ARG A 150 -1.22 17.71 -15.99
N PRO A 151 -1.81 18.89 -16.27
CA PRO A 151 -1.25 19.81 -17.26
C PRO A 151 0.07 20.47 -16.80
N THR A 152 0.24 20.65 -15.50
CA THR A 152 1.44 21.27 -14.92
C THR A 152 2.45 20.21 -14.55
N PRO A 153 3.65 20.21 -15.13
CA PRO A 153 4.70 19.29 -14.72
C PRO A 153 5.15 19.55 -13.28
N VAL A 154 5.70 18.53 -12.66
CA VAL A 154 6.17 18.57 -11.28
C VAL A 154 7.68 18.44 -11.26
N ARG A 155 8.35 19.30 -10.50
CA ARG A 155 9.79 19.32 -10.34
C ARG A 155 10.18 18.60 -9.07
N TYR A 156 11.14 17.65 -9.19
CA TYR A 156 11.82 16.99 -8.09
C TYR A 156 13.29 17.33 -8.08
N ASP A 157 13.79 17.92 -7.02
CA ASP A 157 15.19 18.31 -6.82
C ASP A 157 15.67 18.01 -5.39
N SER A 158 16.92 18.35 -5.08
CA SER A 158 17.50 18.18 -3.76
C SER A 158 16.72 18.90 -2.65
N ARG A 159 16.11 20.05 -2.94
CA ARG A 159 15.31 20.82 -1.96
C ARG A 159 14.03 20.08 -1.61
N VAL A 160 13.33 19.55 -2.62
CA VAL A 160 12.12 18.73 -2.41
C VAL A 160 12.48 17.50 -1.57
N ARG A 161 13.57 16.81 -1.92
CA ARG A 161 14.04 15.66 -1.15
C ARG A 161 14.33 16.01 0.31
N HIS A 162 15.04 17.11 0.58
CA HIS A 162 15.32 17.55 1.94
C HIS A 162 14.06 17.90 2.74
N ARG A 163 13.02 18.46 2.09
CA ARG A 163 11.74 18.72 2.75
C ARG A 163 11.02 17.42 3.09
N LEU A 164 10.97 16.48 2.15
CA LEU A 164 10.43 15.15 2.39
C LEU A 164 11.17 14.43 3.53
N THR A 165 12.51 14.54 3.58
CA THR A 165 13.31 13.97 4.68
C THR A 165 12.90 14.51 6.03
N ARG A 166 12.67 15.83 6.16
CA ARG A 166 12.20 16.43 7.42
C ARG A 166 10.83 15.91 7.85
N TRP A 167 9.97 15.56 6.91
CA TRP A 167 8.69 14.93 7.23
C TRP A 167 8.83 13.45 7.63
N VAL A 168 9.82 12.75 7.08
CA VAL A 168 10.16 11.37 7.49
C VAL A 168 10.68 11.31 8.92
N GLU A 169 11.38 12.32 9.39
CA GLU A 169 11.88 12.38 10.76
C GLU A 169 10.76 12.64 11.80
N ASN A 170 9.58 13.05 11.34
CA ASN A 170 8.42 13.26 12.19
C ASN A 170 7.64 11.97 12.37
N THR A 171 7.35 11.63 13.62
CA THR A 171 6.37 10.58 13.94
C THR A 171 4.96 11.07 13.62
N TYR A 172 4.06 10.17 13.27
CA TYR A 172 2.64 10.47 13.08
C TYR A 172 1.76 9.62 14.00
N GLU A 173 0.55 10.11 14.24
CA GLU A 173 -0.45 9.40 15.04
C GLU A 173 -1.48 8.77 14.14
N ASP A 174 -1.81 7.49 14.40
CA ASP A 174 -2.84 6.77 13.67
C ASP A 174 -3.56 5.79 14.60
N ALA A 175 -4.68 5.22 14.11
CA ALA A 175 -5.37 4.16 14.80
C ALA A 175 -4.47 2.92 14.94
N VAL A 176 -4.56 2.26 16.08
CA VAL A 176 -3.82 1.03 16.37
C VAL A 176 -4.78 -0.05 16.81
N ASP A 177 -4.61 -1.23 16.24
CA ASP A 177 -5.22 -2.49 16.69
C ASP A 177 -4.12 -3.55 16.68
N VAL A 178 -3.61 -3.87 17.86
CA VAL A 178 -2.48 -4.81 18.01
C VAL A 178 -2.78 -5.87 19.02
N ILE A 179 -2.20 -7.04 18.78
CA ILE A 179 -2.27 -8.19 19.68
C ILE A 179 -0.85 -8.52 20.11
N GLY A 180 -0.66 -8.71 21.40
CA GLY A 180 0.64 -9.05 21.96
C GLY A 180 0.56 -9.81 23.27
N GLU A 181 1.73 -10.27 23.70
CA GLU A 181 1.94 -10.83 25.03
C GLU A 181 2.21 -9.68 26.02
N VAL A 182 1.53 -9.65 27.15
CA VAL A 182 1.82 -8.66 28.20
C VAL A 182 3.09 -9.07 28.93
N THR A 183 4.15 -8.29 28.78
CA THR A 183 5.45 -8.55 29.41
C THR A 183 5.63 -7.75 30.69
N MET A 184 4.95 -6.62 30.84
CA MET A 184 5.01 -5.75 32.02
C MET A 184 3.66 -5.07 32.25
N ALA A 185 3.29 -4.91 33.54
CA ALA A 185 2.23 -3.99 33.97
C ALA A 185 2.68 -3.21 35.21
N ARG A 186 2.54 -1.89 35.19
CA ARG A 186 2.87 -0.99 36.29
C ARG A 186 1.61 -0.26 36.75
N ILE A 187 1.17 -0.53 37.96
CA ILE A 187 -0.08 0.00 38.54
C ILE A 187 0.10 1.43 39.05
N SER A 188 1.25 1.75 39.69
CA SER A 188 1.51 3.10 40.28
C SER A 188 1.53 4.23 39.25
N LYS A 189 1.85 3.93 38.01
CA LYS A 189 1.70 4.75 36.79
C LYS A 189 1.15 3.83 35.73
N PRO A 190 -0.18 3.78 35.53
CA PRO A 190 -0.80 2.76 34.70
C PRO A 190 -0.18 2.69 33.31
N ARG A 191 0.72 1.72 33.13
CA ARG A 191 1.41 1.41 31.87
C ARG A 191 1.64 -0.08 31.74
N LEU A 192 1.51 -0.57 30.55
CA LEU A 192 1.83 -1.94 30.18
C LEU A 192 2.86 -1.96 29.05
N ALA A 193 3.57 -3.07 28.92
CA ALA A 193 4.38 -3.39 27.75
C ALA A 193 3.82 -4.64 27.08
N LEU A 194 3.72 -4.57 25.74
CA LEU A 194 3.25 -5.64 24.88
C LEU A 194 4.39 -6.09 23.99
N GLN A 195 4.71 -7.36 23.99
CA GLN A 195 5.55 -7.98 22.97
C GLN A 195 4.66 -8.39 21.79
N LEU A 196 4.86 -7.75 20.65
CA LEU A 196 4.13 -8.03 19.43
C LEU A 196 4.62 -9.32 18.75
N VAL A 197 3.87 -9.79 17.76
CA VAL A 197 4.20 -11.04 17.02
C VAL A 197 5.55 -10.95 16.30
N ASP A 198 5.97 -9.75 15.90
CA ASP A 198 7.28 -9.49 15.28
C ASP A 198 8.45 -9.41 16.29
N GLY A 199 8.19 -9.65 17.56
CA GLY A 199 9.19 -9.65 18.64
C GLY A 199 9.48 -8.26 19.23
N ARG A 200 8.91 -7.19 18.70
CA ARG A 200 9.06 -5.82 19.23
C ARG A 200 8.23 -5.65 20.50
N GLU A 201 8.76 -4.85 21.43
CA GLU A 201 8.04 -4.44 22.63
C GLU A 201 7.51 -3.01 22.48
N VAL A 202 6.24 -2.80 22.81
CA VAL A 202 5.55 -1.51 22.69
C VAL A 202 4.88 -1.16 24.02
N GLU A 203 5.12 0.05 24.51
CA GLU A 203 4.49 0.55 25.72
C GLU A 203 3.12 1.19 25.42
N ALA A 204 2.16 1.00 26.34
CA ALA A 204 0.85 1.62 26.31
C ALA A 204 0.43 2.12 27.69
N PRO A 205 -0.25 3.28 27.81
CA PRO A 205 -0.99 3.63 29.01
C PRO A 205 -2.23 2.73 29.10
N PHE A 206 -2.81 2.55 30.27
CA PHE A 206 -4.10 1.87 30.38
C PHE A 206 -5.02 2.56 31.41
N PRO A 207 -6.35 2.52 31.19
CA PRO A 207 -7.31 3.00 32.16
C PRO A 207 -7.32 2.12 33.42
N VAL A 208 -7.54 2.70 34.59
CA VAL A 208 -7.64 1.97 35.85
C VAL A 208 -8.71 0.87 35.79
N ALA A 209 -9.76 1.09 35.00
CA ALA A 209 -10.82 0.11 34.79
C ALA A 209 -10.33 -1.21 34.16
N ASP A 210 -9.23 -1.17 33.42
CA ASP A 210 -8.67 -2.34 32.70
C ASP A 210 -7.59 -3.07 33.52
N GLU A 211 -7.31 -2.62 34.75
CA GLU A 211 -6.25 -3.17 35.61
C GLU A 211 -6.39 -4.69 35.83
N GLU A 212 -7.61 -5.16 36.09
CA GLU A 212 -7.89 -6.60 36.28
C GLU A 212 -7.64 -7.41 35.01
N THR A 213 -8.08 -6.87 33.86
CA THR A 213 -7.88 -7.48 32.55
C THR A 213 -6.38 -7.61 32.25
N ILE A 214 -5.62 -6.55 32.46
CA ILE A 214 -4.19 -6.49 32.17
C ILE A 214 -3.38 -7.37 33.11
N THR A 215 -3.68 -7.35 34.41
CA THR A 215 -2.99 -8.21 35.38
C THR A 215 -3.31 -9.69 35.16
N THR A 216 -4.52 -10.03 34.74
CA THR A 216 -4.89 -11.38 34.33
C THR A 216 -4.11 -11.83 33.10
N ALA A 217 -4.00 -10.98 32.07
CA ALA A 217 -3.21 -11.25 30.89
C ALA A 217 -1.72 -11.42 31.22
N LEU A 218 -1.15 -10.57 32.09
CA LEU A 218 0.24 -10.69 32.54
C LEU A 218 0.48 -11.99 33.32
N LYS A 219 -0.40 -12.35 34.24
CA LYS A 219 -0.27 -13.58 35.06
C LYS A 219 -0.28 -14.83 34.17
N ASN A 220 -1.06 -14.85 33.14
CA ASN A 220 -1.23 -15.97 32.22
C ASN A 220 -0.63 -15.70 30.83
N HIS A 221 0.45 -14.90 30.77
CA HIS A 221 1.04 -14.42 29.52
C HIS A 221 1.44 -15.52 28.52
N ALA A 222 1.76 -16.73 29.01
CA ALA A 222 2.08 -17.88 28.16
C ALA A 222 0.85 -18.39 27.35
N GLU A 223 -0.35 -18.27 27.93
CA GLU A 223 -1.60 -18.82 27.36
C GLU A 223 -2.54 -17.76 26.83
N LEU A 224 -2.35 -16.51 27.22
CA LEU A 224 -3.22 -15.40 26.84
C LEU A 224 -2.47 -14.34 26.03
N ARG A 225 -3.24 -13.66 25.19
CA ARG A 225 -2.79 -12.46 24.47
C ARG A 225 -3.73 -11.30 24.79
N LEU A 226 -3.23 -10.10 24.73
CA LEU A 226 -4.01 -8.89 24.89
C LEU A 226 -4.14 -8.19 23.55
N GLN A 227 -5.38 -7.96 23.11
CA GLN A 227 -5.69 -7.02 22.02
C GLN A 227 -5.83 -5.62 22.62
N VAL A 228 -5.19 -4.65 22.00
CA VAL A 228 -5.27 -3.23 22.37
C VAL A 228 -5.66 -2.45 21.14
N VAL A 229 -6.78 -1.73 21.25
CA VAL A 229 -7.28 -0.81 20.23
C VAL A 229 -7.19 0.62 20.78
N GLY A 230 -6.76 1.56 19.94
CA GLY A 230 -6.64 2.95 20.34
C GLY A 230 -5.87 3.79 19.32
N ARG A 231 -5.06 4.72 19.82
CA ARG A 231 -4.18 5.56 18.98
C ARG A 231 -2.72 5.29 19.30
N GLY A 232 -1.92 5.13 18.29
CA GLY A 232 -0.48 4.90 18.40
C GLY A 232 0.34 5.99 17.72
N GLN A 233 1.57 6.11 18.13
CA GLN A 233 2.58 6.90 17.47
C GLN A 233 3.43 5.97 16.61
N PHE A 234 3.47 6.27 15.34
CA PHE A 234 4.21 5.51 14.35
C PHE A 234 5.42 6.30 13.86
N ALA A 235 6.51 5.60 13.59
CA ALA A 235 7.55 6.12 12.73
C ALA A 235 7.03 6.16 11.28
N VAL A 236 7.70 6.91 10.43
CA VAL A 236 7.26 7.12 9.04
C VAL A 236 7.27 5.83 8.22
N ASP A 237 8.11 4.87 8.58
CA ASP A 237 8.15 3.54 7.98
C ASP A 237 6.95 2.65 8.36
N GLY A 238 6.00 3.19 9.13
CA GLY A 238 4.84 2.45 9.63
C GLY A 238 5.12 1.66 10.92
N THR A 239 6.32 1.75 11.46
CA THR A 239 6.67 1.07 12.71
C THR A 239 5.97 1.72 13.90
N LEU A 240 5.12 0.96 14.60
CA LEU A 240 4.52 1.41 15.86
C LEU A 240 5.61 1.58 16.92
N GLN A 241 5.78 2.80 17.43
CA GLN A 241 6.77 3.14 18.45
C GLN A 241 6.18 3.04 19.86
N ARG A 242 4.97 3.53 20.05
CA ARG A 242 4.25 3.48 21.32
C ARG A 242 2.75 3.68 21.10
N ILE A 243 1.96 3.19 22.03
CA ILE A 243 0.53 3.46 22.07
C ILE A 243 0.31 4.69 22.96
N LEU A 244 -0.42 5.68 22.43
CA LEU A 244 -0.68 6.95 23.10
C LEU A 244 -1.94 6.91 23.96
N THR A 245 -2.99 6.31 23.42
CA THR A 245 -4.27 6.13 24.11
C THR A 245 -4.81 4.72 23.84
N VAL A 246 -5.44 4.15 24.84
CA VAL A 246 -6.12 2.87 24.77
C VAL A 246 -7.61 3.13 24.92
N GLU A 247 -8.38 2.70 23.93
CA GLU A 247 -9.83 2.82 23.86
C GLU A 247 -10.51 1.52 24.28
N MET A 248 -9.91 0.37 23.93
CA MET A 248 -10.42 -0.94 24.26
C MET A 248 -9.30 -1.93 24.51
N THR A 249 -9.49 -2.77 25.53
CA THR A 249 -8.64 -3.95 25.77
C THR A 249 -9.49 -5.22 25.75
N ARG A 250 -8.95 -6.32 25.20
CA ARG A 250 -9.60 -7.63 25.16
C ARG A 250 -8.59 -8.75 25.33
N ILE A 251 -8.90 -9.69 26.23
CA ILE A 251 -8.11 -10.91 26.38
C ILE A 251 -8.50 -11.91 25.28
N LEU A 252 -7.50 -12.48 24.65
CA LEU A 252 -7.61 -13.51 23.63
C LEU A 252 -6.83 -14.77 24.04
N PRO A 253 -7.27 -15.97 23.69
CA PRO A 253 -6.49 -17.18 23.88
C PRO A 253 -5.19 -17.11 23.08
N GLY A 254 -4.07 -17.46 23.69
CA GLY A 254 -2.78 -17.58 22.99
C GLY A 254 -2.83 -18.71 21.97
N GLY A 255 -2.39 -18.43 20.75
CA GLY A 255 -2.36 -19.41 19.66
C GLY A 255 -3.54 -19.34 18.67
N GLN A 256 -4.53 -18.48 18.92
CA GLN A 256 -5.57 -18.20 17.93
C GLN A 256 -5.33 -16.82 17.29
N VAL A 257 -5.21 -16.79 15.98
CA VAL A 257 -5.49 -15.59 15.21
C VAL A 257 -6.93 -15.18 15.57
N PRO A 258 -7.23 -13.90 15.90
CA PRO A 258 -8.58 -13.51 16.25
C PRO A 258 -9.52 -13.85 15.11
N PHE A 259 -10.22 -14.97 15.27
CA PHE A 259 -11.41 -15.24 14.48
C PHE A 259 -12.46 -14.26 15.00
N VAL A 260 -13.02 -13.43 14.13
CA VAL A 260 -14.17 -12.62 14.51
C VAL A 260 -15.29 -13.61 14.86
N VAL A 261 -15.57 -13.75 16.15
CA VAL A 261 -16.54 -14.75 16.67
C VAL A 261 -17.96 -14.48 16.17
N GLU A 262 -18.18 -13.27 15.63
CA GLU A 262 -19.43 -12.82 15.00
C GLU A 262 -19.39 -12.84 13.47
N ALA A 263 -18.28 -13.26 12.86
CA ALA A 263 -18.27 -13.46 11.40
C ALA A 263 -19.23 -14.60 11.09
N LYS A 264 -20.29 -14.29 10.37
CA LYS A 264 -21.18 -15.31 9.80
C LYS A 264 -20.33 -16.32 9.05
N PRO A 265 -20.61 -17.62 9.13
CA PRO A 265 -19.92 -18.60 8.32
C PRO A 265 -20.03 -18.20 6.84
N ILE A 266 -18.95 -18.38 6.09
CA ILE A 266 -18.88 -17.94 4.67
C ILE A 266 -20.02 -18.49 3.82
N TRP A 267 -20.57 -19.67 4.19
CA TRP A 267 -21.73 -20.25 3.51
C TRP A 267 -23.04 -19.53 3.83
N GLU A 268 -23.17 -18.85 4.98
CA GLU A 268 -24.34 -18.02 5.30
C GLU A 268 -24.29 -16.70 4.55
N GLU A 269 -23.10 -16.06 4.45
CA GLU A 269 -22.90 -14.88 3.61
C GLU A 269 -23.14 -15.19 2.13
N PHE A 270 -22.71 -16.38 1.71
CA PHE A 270 -22.96 -16.85 0.34
C PHE A 270 -24.45 -17.12 0.10
N ALA A 271 -25.14 -17.74 1.06
CA ALA A 271 -26.57 -17.97 0.98
C ALA A 271 -27.40 -16.66 0.97
N GLU A 272 -27.00 -15.66 1.78
CA GLU A 272 -27.59 -14.33 1.77
C GLU A 272 -27.36 -13.61 0.43
N SER A 273 -26.17 -13.72 -0.13
CA SER A 273 -25.83 -13.12 -1.44
C SER A 273 -26.63 -13.74 -2.60
N LEU A 274 -27.06 -15.00 -2.44
CA LEU A 274 -27.89 -15.70 -3.40
C LEU A 274 -29.40 -15.51 -3.17
N ALA A 275 -29.81 -15.00 -2.01
CA ALA A 275 -31.23 -14.85 -1.65
C ALA A 275 -31.97 -13.89 -2.60
N ASP A 276 -31.29 -12.90 -3.15
CA ASP A 276 -31.85 -11.94 -4.10
C ASP A 276 -31.75 -12.38 -5.56
N VAL A 277 -31.13 -13.55 -5.83
CA VAL A 277 -31.00 -14.09 -7.20
C VAL A 277 -32.26 -14.88 -7.56
N PRO A 278 -32.98 -14.52 -8.66
CA PRO A 278 -34.15 -15.25 -9.08
C PRO A 278 -33.89 -16.74 -9.31
N GLU A 279 -34.80 -17.62 -8.90
CA GLU A 279 -34.70 -19.08 -9.09
C GLU A 279 -34.40 -19.49 -10.55
N VAL A 280 -34.90 -18.71 -11.50
CA VAL A 280 -34.66 -18.93 -12.94
C VAL A 280 -33.19 -18.72 -13.31
N GLU A 281 -32.47 -17.86 -12.62
CA GLU A 281 -31.03 -17.64 -12.82
C GLU A 281 -30.20 -18.71 -12.11
N LEU A 282 -30.62 -19.13 -10.90
CA LEU A 282 -30.00 -20.23 -10.16
C LEU A 282 -30.11 -21.56 -10.93
N ALA A 283 -31.25 -21.80 -11.61
CA ALA A 283 -31.45 -22.99 -12.43
C ALA A 283 -30.55 -23.07 -13.68
N LYS A 284 -29.90 -21.98 -14.05
CA LYS A 284 -28.91 -21.94 -15.15
C LYS A 284 -27.52 -22.37 -14.72
N LEU A 285 -27.26 -22.48 -13.41
CA LEU A 285 -25.98 -22.93 -12.90
C LEU A 285 -25.77 -24.43 -13.23
N PRO A 286 -24.57 -24.82 -13.66
CA PRO A 286 -24.27 -26.22 -13.94
C PRO A 286 -24.38 -27.05 -12.65
N HIS A 287 -25.09 -28.17 -12.73
CA HIS A 287 -25.25 -29.09 -11.60
C HIS A 287 -23.95 -29.80 -11.18
N ASP A 288 -22.96 -29.81 -12.06
CA ASP A 288 -21.63 -30.43 -11.88
C ASP A 288 -20.53 -29.39 -11.60
N GLY A 289 -20.91 -28.17 -11.25
CA GLY A 289 -19.97 -27.05 -11.05
C GLY A 289 -18.91 -27.33 -10.01
N ALA A 290 -19.22 -28.05 -8.94
CA ALA A 290 -18.27 -28.42 -7.90
C ALA A 290 -17.24 -29.47 -8.36
N GLU A 291 -17.66 -30.41 -9.22
CA GLU A 291 -16.81 -31.49 -9.74
C GLU A 291 -15.95 -31.06 -10.93
N ARG A 292 -16.40 -30.06 -11.67
CA ARG A 292 -15.75 -29.60 -12.91
C ARG A 292 -15.37 -28.12 -12.89
N LEU A 293 -15.15 -27.55 -11.71
CA LEU A 293 -14.82 -26.14 -11.52
C LEU A 293 -13.64 -25.69 -12.39
N ASP A 294 -12.58 -26.50 -12.46
CA ASP A 294 -11.40 -26.20 -13.27
C ASP A 294 -11.71 -26.17 -14.78
N ALA A 295 -12.62 -27.01 -15.25
CA ALA A 295 -13.03 -27.01 -16.65
C ALA A 295 -13.86 -25.77 -17.02
N TYR A 296 -14.66 -25.25 -16.08
CA TYR A 296 -15.44 -24.01 -16.28
C TYR A 296 -14.57 -22.75 -16.20
N ILE A 297 -13.55 -22.75 -15.36
CA ILE A 297 -12.64 -21.60 -15.19
C ILE A 297 -11.58 -21.55 -16.28
N TYR A 298 -11.00 -22.72 -16.65
CA TYR A 298 -9.83 -22.80 -17.53
C TYR A 298 -10.11 -23.37 -18.92
N GLY A 299 -11.33 -23.79 -19.17
CA GLY A 299 -11.72 -24.48 -20.41
C GLY A 299 -11.29 -25.95 -20.40
N SER A 300 -12.08 -26.81 -21.04
CA SER A 300 -11.73 -28.23 -21.19
C SER A 300 -10.52 -28.38 -22.11
N THR A 301 -9.43 -28.92 -21.58
CA THR A 301 -8.28 -29.42 -22.33
C THR A 301 -8.65 -30.77 -22.96
N GLU A 302 -9.67 -30.85 -23.80
CA GLU A 302 -9.82 -31.99 -24.67
C GLU A 302 -8.94 -31.79 -25.90
N SER A 303 -7.85 -32.53 -25.92
CA SER A 303 -7.00 -32.74 -27.08
C SER A 303 -7.87 -33.20 -28.26
N ARG A 304 -7.90 -32.41 -29.31
CA ARG A 304 -8.39 -32.89 -30.62
C ARG A 304 -7.43 -33.95 -31.16
N PRO A 305 -7.96 -35.00 -31.75
CA PRO A 305 -7.19 -36.10 -32.38
C PRO A 305 -6.34 -35.61 -33.54
#